data_91a05066c8b6ec1904d52d4354cee490
#
_entry.id   91a05066c8b6ec1904d52d4354cee490
#
_cell.length_a   1.000
_cell.length_b   1.000
_cell.length_c   1.000
_cell.angle_alpha   90.00
_cell.angle_beta   90.00
_cell.angle_gamma   90.00
#
_symmetry.space_group_name_H-M   'P 1'
#
loop_
_entity.id
_entity.type
_entity.pdbx_description
1 polymer ?
#
loop_
_entity_poly.entity_id
_entity_poly.type
_entity_poly.pdbx_seq_one_letter_code
_entity_poly.pdbx_strand_id
1 'polypeptide(L)'
;MKVIICSISFAAAAVLQKLPGNWVPVSRAMAILEQELGCTLFLRSKQGVTLTPQGERLYDHVHRACEEIEKGERELFLKENAVVRLGISETALHSFLPGKLRRFREEYPQVKWLIHNVTTPKAEQELRQGTIDLAVVSSPNQVTPPITAHFLCPYQETLIAGPAFRKRLRTVQRLRDLVDVPWISMERGSLTYQFYYEWFSKHGVPYEPDIEVATVDMILPMVENGFGIGFVPAGLSHGALQEGKVWEMAVRERMPRRGISLLLHADKELSPAALALCRHLQKQEGV
;
A
#
# COMPACT_ATOMS: atom_id res chain seq x y z
N MET A 1 9.06 -28.99 0.08
CA MET A 1 9.15 -28.72 -1.37
C MET A 1 8.48 -27.40 -1.72
N LYS A 2 7.17 -27.17 -1.42
CA LYS A 2 6.46 -25.90 -1.70
C LYS A 2 7.15 -24.67 -1.09
N VAL A 3 7.64 -24.75 0.15
CA VAL A 3 8.35 -23.65 0.84
C VAL A 3 9.67 -23.30 0.13
N ILE A 4 10.41 -24.29 -0.36
CA ILE A 4 11.69 -24.08 -1.07
C ILE A 4 11.44 -23.45 -2.44
N ILE A 5 10.43 -23.89 -3.18
CA ILE A 5 10.06 -23.36 -4.49
C ILE A 5 9.58 -21.90 -4.37
N CYS A 6 8.70 -21.61 -3.41
CA CYS A 6 8.27 -20.23 -3.12
C CYS A 6 9.42 -19.33 -2.64
N SER A 7 10.35 -19.90 -1.82
CA SER A 7 11.53 -19.14 -1.37
C SER A 7 12.49 -18.81 -2.52
N ILE A 8 12.64 -19.69 -3.51
CA ILE A 8 13.45 -19.42 -4.71
C ILE A 8 12.81 -18.32 -5.55
N SER A 9 11.51 -18.39 -5.82
CA SER A 9 10.77 -17.35 -6.55
C SER A 9 10.83 -16.02 -5.83
N PHE A 10 10.62 -16.00 -4.51
CA PHE A 10 10.71 -14.80 -3.68
C PHE A 10 12.14 -14.25 -3.62
N ALA A 11 13.16 -15.10 -3.47
CA ALA A 11 14.56 -14.68 -3.46
C ALA A 11 15.00 -14.09 -4.79
N ALA A 12 14.60 -14.71 -5.91
CA ALA A 12 14.92 -14.21 -7.23
C ALA A 12 14.21 -12.88 -7.55
N ALA A 13 12.93 -12.75 -7.21
CA ALA A 13 12.19 -11.50 -7.35
C ALA A 13 12.80 -10.38 -6.48
N ALA A 14 13.21 -10.69 -5.26
CA ALA A 14 13.83 -9.74 -4.35
C ALA A 14 15.25 -9.35 -4.76
N VAL A 15 16.01 -10.26 -5.39
CA VAL A 15 17.33 -10.00 -5.99
C VAL A 15 17.19 -9.00 -7.14
N LEU A 16 16.19 -9.18 -8.01
CA LEU A 16 15.91 -8.27 -9.12
C LEU A 16 15.42 -6.89 -8.68
N GLN A 17 14.83 -6.77 -7.47
CA GLN A 17 14.13 -5.56 -7.02
C GLN A 17 14.80 -4.83 -5.82
N LYS A 18 15.96 -5.25 -5.32
CA LYS A 18 16.70 -4.61 -4.20
C LYS A 18 15.83 -4.35 -2.95
N LEU A 19 14.94 -5.30 -2.56
CA LEU A 19 14.05 -5.12 -1.43
C LEU A 19 14.77 -5.28 -0.07
N PRO A 20 14.52 -4.42 0.92
CA PRO A 20 15.00 -4.61 2.29
C PRO A 20 14.13 -5.66 3.02
N GLY A 21 14.73 -6.70 3.55
CA GLY A 21 14.04 -7.75 4.30
C GLY A 21 14.99 -8.61 5.14
N ASN A 22 14.44 -9.43 6.03
CA ASN A 22 15.23 -10.35 6.86
C ASN A 22 15.68 -11.57 6.03
N TRP A 23 16.87 -11.47 5.44
CA TRP A 23 17.41 -12.42 4.44
C TRP A 23 18.07 -13.67 5.02
N VAL A 24 18.23 -13.77 6.33
CA VAL A 24 19.02 -14.84 6.96
C VAL A 24 18.44 -16.25 6.67
N PRO A 25 17.13 -16.52 6.79
CA PRO A 25 16.58 -17.83 6.48
C PRO A 25 16.65 -18.17 4.99
N VAL A 26 16.35 -17.18 4.13
CA VAL A 26 16.35 -17.33 2.66
C VAL A 26 17.77 -17.59 2.15
N SER A 27 18.76 -16.86 2.65
CA SER A 27 20.16 -17.00 2.28
C SER A 27 20.71 -18.40 2.58
N ARG A 28 20.30 -18.99 3.71
CA ARG A 28 20.69 -20.35 4.09
C ARG A 28 20.04 -21.43 3.21
N ALA A 29 18.76 -21.28 2.92
CA ALA A 29 18.05 -22.18 2.03
C ALA A 29 18.64 -22.17 0.61
N MET A 30 19.03 -21.00 0.11
CA MET A 30 19.68 -20.87 -1.20
C MET A 30 21.06 -21.53 -1.23
N ALA A 31 21.87 -21.38 -0.19
CA ALA A 31 23.18 -22.03 -0.10
C ALA A 31 23.08 -23.54 -0.11
N ILE A 32 22.07 -24.11 0.58
CA ILE A 32 21.79 -25.55 0.56
C ILE A 32 21.41 -26.02 -0.86
N LEU A 33 20.55 -25.26 -1.54
CA LEU A 33 20.14 -25.58 -2.91
C LEU A 33 21.31 -25.53 -3.89
N GLU A 34 22.19 -24.52 -3.81
CA GLU A 34 23.40 -24.42 -4.61
C GLU A 34 24.34 -25.61 -4.38
N GLN A 35 24.45 -26.06 -3.13
CA GLN A 35 25.21 -27.25 -2.77
C GLN A 35 24.61 -28.54 -3.34
N GLU A 36 23.28 -28.71 -3.24
CA GLU A 36 22.58 -29.89 -3.79
C GLU A 36 22.66 -29.97 -5.31
N LEU A 37 22.59 -28.82 -5.99
CA LEU A 37 22.69 -28.75 -7.45
C LEU A 37 24.12 -28.72 -7.98
N GLY A 38 25.09 -28.53 -7.12
CA GLY A 38 26.52 -28.47 -7.49
C GLY A 38 26.88 -27.26 -8.35
N CYS A 39 26.08 -26.21 -8.32
CA CYS A 39 26.32 -24.98 -9.10
C CYS A 39 25.90 -23.72 -8.33
N THR A 40 26.54 -22.60 -8.65
CA THR A 40 26.22 -21.29 -8.10
C THR A 40 25.05 -20.68 -8.87
N LEU A 41 24.00 -20.28 -8.18
CA LEU A 41 22.81 -19.66 -8.76
C LEU A 41 22.81 -18.15 -8.58
N PHE A 42 23.51 -17.63 -7.57
CA PHE A 42 23.52 -16.23 -7.20
C PHE A 42 24.95 -15.67 -7.09
N LEU A 43 25.18 -14.53 -7.73
CA LEU A 43 26.38 -13.72 -7.57
C LEU A 43 26.13 -12.64 -6.51
N ARG A 44 26.97 -12.65 -5.45
CA ARG A 44 26.89 -11.65 -4.38
C ARG A 44 27.95 -10.57 -4.61
N SER A 45 27.56 -9.31 -4.61
CA SER A 45 28.44 -8.16 -4.74
C SER A 45 28.11 -7.10 -3.68
N LYS A 46 28.99 -6.09 -3.55
CA LYS A 46 28.70 -4.92 -2.70
C LYS A 46 27.49 -4.11 -3.17
N GLN A 47 27.06 -4.30 -4.41
CA GLN A 47 25.92 -3.62 -5.03
C GLN A 47 24.61 -4.44 -4.92
N GLY A 48 24.68 -5.67 -4.40
CA GLY A 48 23.53 -6.56 -4.24
C GLY A 48 23.82 -7.98 -4.73
N VAL A 49 22.77 -8.71 -5.04
CA VAL A 49 22.79 -10.09 -5.52
C VAL A 49 22.20 -10.12 -6.93
N THR A 50 22.82 -10.88 -7.84
CA THR A 50 22.33 -11.10 -9.22
C THR A 50 22.29 -12.59 -9.51
N LEU A 51 21.49 -13.02 -10.47
CA LEU A 51 21.47 -14.42 -10.92
C LEU A 51 22.70 -14.74 -11.81
N THR A 52 23.16 -15.98 -11.73
CA THR A 52 24.06 -16.56 -12.72
C THR A 52 23.25 -17.05 -13.94
N PRO A 53 23.87 -17.39 -15.09
CA PRO A 53 23.16 -18.02 -16.19
C PRO A 53 22.43 -19.33 -15.81
N GLN A 54 23.00 -20.09 -14.86
CA GLN A 54 22.34 -21.27 -14.29
C GLN A 54 21.17 -20.87 -13.40
N GLY A 55 21.33 -19.80 -12.62
CA GLY A 55 20.28 -19.22 -11.80
C GLY A 55 19.09 -18.72 -12.63
N GLU A 56 19.33 -18.05 -13.76
CA GLU A 56 18.27 -17.60 -14.67
C GLU A 56 17.48 -18.79 -15.24
N ARG A 57 18.19 -19.82 -15.72
CA ARG A 57 17.52 -21.03 -16.24
C ARG A 57 16.65 -21.70 -15.18
N LEU A 58 17.17 -21.86 -13.97
CA LEU A 58 16.39 -22.44 -12.88
C LEU A 58 15.20 -21.54 -12.50
N TYR A 59 15.38 -20.24 -12.48
CA TYR A 59 14.31 -19.28 -12.21
C TYR A 59 13.13 -19.43 -13.16
N ASP A 60 13.37 -19.56 -14.46
CA ASP A 60 12.33 -19.73 -15.48
C ASP A 60 11.50 -21.01 -15.24
N HIS A 61 12.17 -22.10 -14.84
CA HIS A 61 11.47 -23.34 -14.50
C HIS A 61 10.68 -23.24 -13.21
N VAL A 62 11.26 -22.62 -12.17
CA VAL A 62 10.60 -22.44 -10.88
C VAL A 62 9.41 -21.48 -11.03
N HIS A 63 9.56 -20.41 -11.79
CA HIS A 63 8.49 -19.45 -12.04
C HIS A 63 7.28 -20.14 -12.69
N ARG A 64 7.49 -20.91 -13.75
CA ARG A 64 6.43 -21.70 -14.40
C ARG A 64 5.80 -22.72 -13.46
N ALA A 65 6.59 -23.40 -12.63
CA ALA A 65 6.04 -24.34 -11.65
C ALA A 65 5.16 -23.63 -10.60
N CYS A 66 5.54 -22.44 -10.15
CA CYS A 66 4.71 -21.63 -9.27
C CYS A 66 3.40 -21.21 -9.93
N GLU A 67 3.44 -20.80 -11.21
CA GLU A 67 2.22 -20.45 -11.95
C GLU A 67 1.27 -21.65 -12.11
N GLU A 68 1.79 -22.84 -12.38
CA GLU A 68 0.96 -24.06 -12.46
C GLU A 68 0.37 -24.48 -11.10
N ILE A 69 1.12 -24.31 -10.00
CA ILE A 69 0.59 -24.52 -8.65
C ILE A 69 -0.53 -23.50 -8.36
N GLU A 70 -0.32 -22.23 -8.70
CA GLU A 70 -1.33 -21.18 -8.54
C GLU A 70 -2.59 -21.46 -9.38
N LYS A 71 -2.45 -22.02 -10.59
CA LYS A 71 -3.59 -22.46 -11.40
C LYS A 71 -4.35 -23.61 -10.72
N GLY A 72 -3.66 -24.62 -10.20
CA GLY A 72 -4.29 -25.71 -9.47
C GLY A 72 -5.02 -25.23 -8.22
N GLU A 73 -4.42 -24.28 -7.48
CA GLU A 73 -5.09 -23.63 -6.36
C GLU A 73 -6.36 -22.89 -6.84
N ARG A 74 -6.29 -22.14 -7.95
CA ARG A 74 -7.47 -21.48 -8.53
C ARG A 74 -8.60 -22.44 -8.87
N GLU A 75 -8.29 -23.59 -9.47
CA GLU A 75 -9.28 -24.60 -9.81
C GLU A 75 -9.97 -25.19 -8.58
N LEU A 76 -9.24 -25.36 -7.48
CA LEU A 76 -9.81 -25.79 -6.19
C LEU A 76 -10.74 -24.71 -5.60
N PHE A 77 -10.39 -23.41 -5.75
CA PHE A 77 -11.23 -22.31 -5.28
C PHE A 77 -12.53 -22.14 -6.07
N LEU A 78 -12.56 -22.59 -7.34
CA LEU A 78 -13.77 -22.54 -8.17
C LEU A 78 -14.94 -23.38 -7.60
N LYS A 79 -14.66 -24.28 -6.67
CA LYS A 79 -15.67 -25.20 -6.11
C LYS A 79 -16.36 -24.71 -4.84
N GLU A 80 -15.82 -23.66 -4.18
CA GLU A 80 -16.37 -23.14 -2.93
C GLU A 80 -16.77 -21.66 -3.07
N ASN A 81 -17.89 -21.27 -2.42
CA ASN A 81 -18.31 -19.88 -2.28
C ASN A 81 -17.37 -19.14 -1.31
N ALA A 82 -16.15 -18.90 -1.75
CA ALA A 82 -15.14 -18.27 -0.94
C ALA A 82 -15.50 -16.79 -0.70
N VAL A 83 -15.41 -16.38 0.58
CA VAL A 83 -15.63 -14.98 1.00
C VAL A 83 -14.31 -14.43 1.51
N VAL A 84 -13.95 -13.23 1.06
CA VAL A 84 -12.83 -12.46 1.60
C VAL A 84 -13.38 -11.25 2.35
N ARG A 85 -13.02 -11.13 3.62
CA ARG A 85 -13.36 -9.97 4.47
C ARG A 85 -12.16 -9.03 4.50
N LEU A 86 -12.30 -7.91 3.80
CA LEU A 86 -11.20 -6.97 3.56
C LEU A 86 -11.48 -5.63 4.26
N GLY A 87 -10.60 -5.26 5.20
CA GLY A 87 -10.56 -3.90 5.72
C GLY A 87 -9.77 -2.99 4.78
N ILE A 88 -10.32 -1.84 4.43
CA ILE A 88 -9.63 -0.86 3.60
C ILE A 88 -9.74 0.54 4.17
N SER A 89 -8.66 1.31 4.10
CA SER A 89 -8.75 2.76 4.29
C SER A 89 -9.10 3.44 2.97
N GLU A 90 -9.80 4.56 3.02
CA GLU A 90 -10.13 5.35 1.84
C GLU A 90 -8.89 5.79 1.06
N THR A 91 -7.81 6.17 1.77
CA THR A 91 -6.53 6.46 1.14
C THR A 91 -6.01 5.28 0.30
N ALA A 92 -6.09 4.05 0.84
CA ALA A 92 -5.69 2.86 0.11
C ALA A 92 -6.61 2.58 -1.08
N LEU A 93 -7.91 2.82 -0.90
CA LEU A 93 -8.89 2.69 -1.99
C LEU A 93 -8.56 3.63 -3.15
N HIS A 94 -8.31 4.92 -2.88
CA HIS A 94 -8.07 5.91 -3.93
C HIS A 94 -6.66 5.86 -4.54
N SER A 95 -5.68 5.25 -3.85
CA SER A 95 -4.28 5.29 -4.29
C SER A 95 -3.76 3.99 -4.89
N PHE A 96 -4.34 2.83 -4.53
CA PHE A 96 -3.70 1.54 -4.82
C PHE A 96 -4.67 0.44 -5.24
N LEU A 97 -5.79 0.28 -4.52
CA LEU A 97 -6.61 -0.93 -4.59
C LEU A 97 -7.40 -1.13 -5.89
N PRO A 98 -7.97 -0.10 -6.57
CA PRO A 98 -8.92 -0.33 -7.67
C PRO A 98 -8.37 -1.21 -8.78
N GLY A 99 -7.16 -0.92 -9.26
CA GLY A 99 -6.51 -1.72 -10.30
C GLY A 99 -6.19 -3.14 -9.84
N LYS A 100 -5.73 -3.29 -8.60
CA LYS A 100 -5.40 -4.61 -8.01
C LYS A 100 -6.65 -5.46 -7.81
N LEU A 101 -7.71 -4.89 -7.25
CA LEU A 101 -8.96 -5.62 -6.99
C LEU A 101 -9.66 -6.01 -8.31
N ARG A 102 -9.61 -5.14 -9.34
CA ARG A 102 -10.13 -5.47 -10.67
C ARG A 102 -9.47 -6.71 -11.24
N ARG A 103 -8.11 -6.74 -11.27
CA ARG A 103 -7.35 -7.89 -11.79
C ARG A 103 -7.60 -9.15 -10.97
N PHE A 104 -7.65 -9.04 -9.64
CA PHE A 104 -7.99 -10.17 -8.81
C PHE A 104 -9.42 -10.68 -9.10
N ARG A 105 -10.38 -9.80 -9.34
CA ARG A 105 -11.74 -10.17 -9.72
C ARG A 105 -11.79 -10.90 -11.05
N GLU A 106 -10.96 -10.51 -12.02
CA GLU A 106 -10.84 -11.18 -13.32
C GLU A 106 -10.27 -12.60 -13.16
N GLU A 107 -9.29 -12.80 -12.25
CA GLU A 107 -8.71 -14.12 -11.94
C GLU A 107 -9.62 -15.00 -11.08
N TYR A 108 -10.40 -14.41 -10.16
CA TYR A 108 -11.22 -15.10 -9.16
C TYR A 108 -12.66 -14.56 -9.13
N PRO A 109 -13.43 -14.70 -10.23
CA PRO A 109 -14.75 -14.07 -10.37
C PRO A 109 -15.79 -14.58 -9.35
N GLN A 110 -15.61 -15.77 -8.81
CA GLN A 110 -16.51 -16.42 -7.85
C GLN A 110 -16.30 -15.96 -6.41
N VAL A 111 -15.18 -15.27 -6.10
CA VAL A 111 -14.90 -14.79 -4.75
C VAL A 111 -15.86 -13.66 -4.39
N LYS A 112 -16.55 -13.81 -3.28
CA LYS A 112 -17.40 -12.78 -2.69
C LYS A 112 -16.57 -11.89 -1.77
N TRP A 113 -16.93 -10.61 -1.70
CA TRP A 113 -16.22 -9.61 -0.94
C TRP A 113 -17.10 -9.05 0.16
N LEU A 114 -16.57 -8.95 1.36
CA LEU A 114 -17.09 -8.09 2.42
C LEU A 114 -16.04 -7.03 2.68
N ILE A 115 -16.33 -5.80 2.31
CA ILE A 115 -15.40 -4.69 2.41
C ILE A 115 -15.83 -3.79 3.58
N HIS A 116 -14.92 -3.58 4.52
CA HIS A 116 -15.09 -2.69 5.65
C HIS A 116 -14.24 -1.44 5.44
N ASN A 117 -14.84 -0.27 5.56
CA ASN A 117 -14.08 0.97 5.65
C ASN A 117 -13.50 1.09 7.06
N VAL A 118 -12.17 1.18 7.18
CA VAL A 118 -11.48 1.14 8.46
C VAL A 118 -10.33 2.15 8.53
N THR A 119 -10.17 2.76 9.69
CA THR A 119 -8.91 3.41 10.07
C THR A 119 -7.90 2.35 10.54
N THR A 120 -6.61 2.68 10.61
CA THR A 120 -5.59 1.71 11.07
C THR A 120 -5.89 1.12 12.45
N PRO A 121 -6.25 1.88 13.49
CA PRO A 121 -6.62 1.30 14.79
C PRO A 121 -7.83 0.38 14.71
N LYS A 122 -8.82 0.73 13.88
CA LYS A 122 -10.01 -0.10 13.68
C LYS A 122 -9.66 -1.40 12.94
N ALA A 123 -8.78 -1.33 11.94
CA ALA A 123 -8.27 -2.50 11.23
C ALA A 123 -7.56 -3.48 12.16
N GLU A 124 -6.71 -2.99 13.07
CA GLU A 124 -6.06 -3.83 14.08
C GLU A 124 -7.08 -4.51 14.98
N GLN A 125 -8.07 -3.79 15.46
CA GLN A 125 -9.13 -4.34 16.29
C GLN A 125 -9.91 -5.44 15.56
N GLU A 126 -10.32 -5.19 14.31
CA GLU A 126 -11.11 -6.13 13.52
C GLU A 126 -10.28 -7.38 13.12
N LEU A 127 -8.98 -7.23 12.82
CA LEU A 127 -8.07 -8.36 12.61
C LEU A 127 -7.93 -9.22 13.87
N ARG A 128 -7.79 -8.61 15.06
CA ARG A 128 -7.74 -9.34 16.34
C ARG A 128 -9.02 -10.12 16.60
N GLN A 129 -10.16 -9.54 16.31
CA GLN A 129 -11.48 -10.16 16.47
C GLN A 129 -11.77 -11.20 15.37
N GLY A 130 -11.07 -11.15 14.22
CA GLY A 130 -11.32 -12.04 13.08
C GLY A 130 -12.57 -11.67 12.28
N THR A 131 -13.04 -10.43 12.42
CA THR A 131 -14.15 -9.90 11.60
C THR A 131 -13.70 -9.54 10.19
N ILE A 132 -12.40 -9.27 10.00
CA ILE A 132 -11.73 -9.17 8.70
C ILE A 132 -10.55 -10.14 8.61
N ASP A 133 -10.23 -10.57 7.39
CA ASP A 133 -9.15 -11.52 7.11
C ASP A 133 -7.81 -10.80 6.93
N LEU A 134 -7.83 -9.63 6.28
CA LEU A 134 -6.68 -8.76 6.04
C LEU A 134 -7.13 -7.32 5.90
N ALA A 135 -6.20 -6.37 6.06
CA ALA A 135 -6.51 -4.96 5.85
C ALA A 135 -5.43 -4.26 5.00
N VAL A 136 -5.85 -3.27 4.20
CA VAL A 136 -4.97 -2.41 3.43
C VAL A 136 -5.19 -0.96 3.85
N VAL A 137 -4.16 -0.37 4.46
CA VAL A 137 -4.25 0.95 5.11
C VAL A 137 -3.06 1.83 4.76
N SER A 138 -3.19 3.14 4.99
CA SER A 138 -2.07 4.07 4.81
C SER A 138 -1.06 3.96 5.94
N SER A 139 0.23 4.13 5.63
CA SER A 139 1.36 4.17 6.58
C SER A 139 1.88 5.61 6.78
N PRO A 140 2.66 5.93 7.84
CA PRO A 140 3.29 4.99 8.76
C PRO A 140 2.32 4.33 9.72
N ASN A 141 2.58 3.07 10.06
CA ASN A 141 1.78 2.29 11.00
C ASN A 141 2.67 1.80 12.14
N GLN A 142 2.26 2.09 13.36
CA GLN A 142 2.79 1.44 14.56
C GLN A 142 1.78 0.40 15.00
N VAL A 143 1.87 -0.80 14.41
CA VAL A 143 1.01 -1.91 14.79
C VAL A 143 1.63 -2.70 15.94
N THR A 144 0.77 -3.28 16.79
CA THR A 144 1.20 -4.08 17.93
C THR A 144 0.99 -5.57 17.66
N PRO A 145 1.93 -6.45 18.09
CA PRO A 145 1.74 -7.89 17.96
C PRO A 145 0.37 -8.35 18.52
N PRO A 146 -0.27 -9.34 17.92
CA PRO A 146 0.18 -10.18 16.81
C PRO A 146 -0.10 -9.62 15.40
N ILE A 147 -0.44 -8.35 15.27
CA ILE A 147 -0.64 -7.73 13.95
C ILE A 147 0.73 -7.39 13.35
N THR A 148 0.90 -7.70 12.07
CA THR A 148 2.08 -7.36 11.26
C THR A 148 1.70 -6.41 10.14
N ALA A 149 2.61 -5.51 9.78
CA ALA A 149 2.44 -4.58 8.68
C ALA A 149 3.49 -4.84 7.60
N HIS A 150 3.04 -5.04 6.38
CA HIS A 150 3.89 -5.26 5.21
C HIS A 150 3.72 -4.09 4.23
N PHE A 151 4.78 -3.34 4.00
CA PHE A 151 4.75 -2.23 3.05
C PHE A 151 4.50 -2.74 1.63
N LEU A 152 3.55 -2.11 0.93
CA LEU A 152 3.19 -2.45 -0.45
C LEU A 152 3.77 -1.46 -1.46
N CYS A 153 3.45 -0.18 -1.32
CA CYS A 153 3.93 0.86 -2.22
C CYS A 153 3.88 2.25 -1.58
N PRO A 154 4.68 3.21 -2.07
CA PRO A 154 4.46 4.62 -1.75
C PRO A 154 3.20 5.15 -2.42
N TYR A 155 2.58 6.18 -1.84
CA TYR A 155 1.56 6.97 -2.52
C TYR A 155 1.86 8.46 -2.40
N GLN A 156 1.30 9.24 -3.32
CA GLN A 156 1.44 10.68 -3.33
C GLN A 156 0.18 11.35 -2.78
N GLU A 157 0.39 12.41 -2.03
CA GLU A 157 -0.63 13.36 -1.61
C GLU A 157 -0.45 14.67 -2.37
N THR A 158 -1.57 15.25 -2.73
CA THR A 158 -1.64 16.51 -3.46
C THR A 158 -2.35 17.52 -2.58
N LEU A 159 -1.75 18.70 -2.41
CA LEU A 159 -2.44 19.84 -1.83
C LEU A 159 -3.30 20.47 -2.91
N ILE A 160 -4.61 20.58 -2.64
CA ILE A 160 -5.58 21.13 -3.59
C ILE A 160 -6.24 22.38 -3.04
N ALA A 161 -6.57 23.29 -3.95
CA ALA A 161 -7.32 24.51 -3.67
C ALA A 161 -8.43 24.71 -4.71
N GLY A 162 -9.58 25.21 -4.27
CA GLY A 162 -10.70 25.54 -5.13
C GLY A 162 -10.55 26.90 -5.82
N PRO A 163 -11.38 27.18 -6.86
CA PRO A 163 -11.30 28.40 -7.66
C PRO A 163 -11.33 29.70 -6.85
N ALA A 164 -12.01 29.70 -5.71
CA ALA A 164 -12.09 30.85 -4.81
C ALA A 164 -10.71 31.36 -4.34
N PHE A 165 -9.71 30.47 -4.24
CA PHE A 165 -8.38 30.80 -3.76
C PHE A 165 -7.39 31.19 -4.88
N ARG A 166 -7.77 31.07 -6.17
CA ARG A 166 -6.87 31.24 -7.31
C ARG A 166 -6.22 32.65 -7.40
N LYS A 167 -6.91 33.66 -6.91
CA LYS A 167 -6.37 35.05 -6.89
C LYS A 167 -5.44 35.29 -5.69
N ARG A 168 -5.62 34.53 -4.60
CA ARG A 168 -4.90 34.73 -3.32
C ARG A 168 -3.64 33.87 -3.24
N LEU A 169 -3.70 32.65 -3.78
CA LEU A 169 -2.64 31.66 -3.64
C LEU A 169 -1.88 31.45 -4.94
N ARG A 170 -0.57 31.22 -4.82
CA ARG A 170 0.30 30.86 -5.93
C ARG A 170 0.39 29.34 -6.05
N THR A 171 0.91 28.84 -7.17
CA THR A 171 1.11 27.40 -7.38
C THR A 171 2.11 26.78 -6.38
N VAL A 172 3.09 27.57 -5.91
CA VAL A 172 4.10 27.12 -4.93
C VAL A 172 4.06 28.06 -3.73
N GLN A 173 3.86 27.49 -2.56
CA GLN A 173 3.76 28.20 -1.29
C GLN A 173 4.82 27.71 -0.30
N ARG A 174 5.07 28.48 0.77
CA ARG A 174 5.68 27.96 2.00
C ARG A 174 4.58 27.65 3.01
N LEU A 175 4.76 26.66 3.86
CA LEU A 175 3.77 26.31 4.90
C LEU A 175 3.34 27.52 5.73
N ARG A 176 4.31 28.38 6.10
CA ARG A 176 4.04 29.60 6.88
C ARG A 176 3.14 30.61 6.16
N ASP A 177 3.12 30.61 4.81
CA ASP A 177 2.32 31.53 4.00
C ASP A 177 0.85 31.05 3.91
N LEU A 178 0.56 29.87 4.44
CA LEU A 178 -0.75 29.21 4.44
C LEU A 178 -1.43 29.22 5.82
N VAL A 179 -0.84 29.88 6.82
CA VAL A 179 -1.39 29.90 8.21
C VAL A 179 -2.78 30.53 8.27
N ASP A 180 -3.01 31.61 7.50
CA ASP A 180 -4.28 32.33 7.45
C ASP A 180 -5.24 31.81 6.37
N VAL A 181 -4.94 30.67 5.77
CA VAL A 181 -5.80 30.03 4.77
C VAL A 181 -6.64 28.97 5.48
N PRO A 182 -7.95 28.92 5.26
CA PRO A 182 -8.78 27.86 5.86
C PRO A 182 -8.32 26.47 5.41
N TRP A 183 -8.09 25.59 6.40
CA TRP A 183 -7.69 24.20 6.18
C TRP A 183 -8.83 23.24 6.42
N ILE A 184 -8.96 22.28 5.53
CA ILE A 184 -9.81 21.11 5.69
C ILE A 184 -8.92 19.92 5.92
N SER A 185 -9.10 19.22 7.03
CA SER A 185 -8.27 18.07 7.43
C SER A 185 -9.12 16.94 7.98
N MET A 186 -8.49 15.79 8.11
CA MET A 186 -9.06 14.69 8.91
C MET A 186 -9.16 15.10 10.37
N GLU A 187 -10.11 14.50 11.09
CA GLU A 187 -10.31 14.72 12.52
C GLU A 187 -9.04 14.44 13.36
N ARG A 188 -8.89 15.16 14.49
CA ARG A 188 -7.70 15.12 15.36
C ARG A 188 -7.30 13.75 15.89
N GLY A 189 -8.21 12.81 15.97
CA GLY A 189 -7.91 11.44 16.39
C GLY A 189 -7.31 10.54 15.30
N SER A 190 -7.22 11.01 14.06
CA SER A 190 -6.71 10.21 12.94
C SER A 190 -5.19 10.24 12.84
N LEU A 191 -4.59 9.14 12.36
CA LEU A 191 -3.15 9.09 12.06
C LEU A 191 -2.76 10.08 10.94
N THR A 192 -3.66 10.43 10.05
CA THR A 192 -3.43 11.41 8.99
C THR A 192 -3.33 12.81 9.56
N TYR A 193 -4.22 13.19 10.48
CA TYR A 193 -4.11 14.46 11.20
C TYR A 193 -2.77 14.54 11.95
N GLN A 194 -2.43 13.50 12.72
CA GLN A 194 -1.19 13.47 13.50
C GLN A 194 0.04 13.61 12.58
N PHE A 195 0.05 12.95 11.43
CA PHE A 195 1.11 13.06 10.44
C PHE A 195 1.33 14.51 9.96
N TYR A 196 0.25 15.24 9.63
CA TYR A 196 0.37 16.64 9.22
C TYR A 196 0.75 17.54 10.40
N TYR A 197 0.17 17.32 11.56
CA TYR A 197 0.51 18.08 12.77
C TYR A 197 2.01 17.99 13.09
N GLU A 198 2.59 16.79 13.06
CA GLU A 198 4.02 16.58 13.29
C GLU A 198 4.88 17.24 12.19
N TRP A 199 4.47 17.15 10.93
CA TRP A 199 5.18 17.77 9.82
C TRP A 199 5.17 19.29 9.90
N PHE A 200 4.03 19.91 10.16
CA PHE A 200 3.91 21.37 10.36
C PHE A 200 4.72 21.81 11.59
N SER A 201 4.59 21.13 12.72
CA SER A 201 5.33 21.42 13.95
C SER A 201 6.83 21.38 13.76
N LYS A 202 7.33 20.40 12.98
CA LYS A 202 8.75 20.30 12.62
C LYS A 202 9.27 21.53 11.87
N HIS A 203 8.40 22.23 11.17
CA HIS A 203 8.74 23.47 10.45
C HIS A 203 8.37 24.74 11.22
N GLY A 204 7.97 24.61 12.49
CA GLY A 204 7.60 25.75 13.36
C GLY A 204 6.30 26.44 12.92
N VAL A 205 5.42 25.73 12.22
CA VAL A 205 4.15 26.25 11.72
C VAL A 205 3.01 25.58 12.48
N PRO A 206 2.02 26.34 13.02
CA PRO A 206 0.85 25.73 13.64
C PRO A 206 0.00 25.03 12.57
N TYR A 207 -0.63 23.90 12.98
CA TYR A 207 -1.60 23.20 12.15
C TYR A 207 -2.94 23.15 12.88
N GLU A 208 -3.79 24.10 12.54
CA GLU A 208 -5.10 24.30 13.15
C GLU A 208 -6.17 24.33 12.05
N PRO A 209 -6.66 23.16 11.62
CA PRO A 209 -7.70 23.09 10.59
C PRO A 209 -8.99 23.78 11.04
N ASP A 210 -9.60 24.55 10.13
CA ASP A 210 -10.91 25.19 10.34
C ASP A 210 -12.05 24.18 10.23
N ILE A 211 -11.84 23.12 9.44
CA ILE A 211 -12.83 22.07 9.19
C ILE A 211 -12.16 20.71 9.39
N GLU A 212 -12.73 19.94 10.28
CA GLU A 212 -12.33 18.54 10.52
C GLU A 212 -13.39 17.60 9.96
N VAL A 213 -12.95 16.61 9.16
CA VAL A 213 -13.81 15.62 8.51
C VAL A 213 -13.43 14.20 8.92
N ALA A 214 -14.43 13.31 8.95
CA ALA A 214 -14.23 11.92 9.34
C ALA A 214 -13.54 11.09 8.26
N THR A 215 -13.70 11.46 6.98
CA THR A 215 -13.23 10.68 5.83
C THR A 215 -12.55 11.58 4.78
N VAL A 216 -11.52 11.05 4.11
CA VAL A 216 -10.69 11.85 3.19
C VAL A 216 -11.44 12.30 1.93
N ASP A 217 -12.41 11.54 1.49
CA ASP A 217 -13.27 11.86 0.32
C ASP A 217 -14.22 13.04 0.58
N MET A 218 -14.45 13.43 1.84
CA MET A 218 -15.17 14.67 2.17
C MET A 218 -14.35 15.93 1.87
N ILE A 219 -13.01 15.85 1.84
CA ILE A 219 -12.15 17.00 1.63
C ILE A 219 -12.34 17.59 0.23
N LEU A 220 -12.32 16.75 -0.81
CA LEU A 220 -12.39 17.20 -2.20
C LEU A 220 -13.63 18.05 -2.49
N PRO A 221 -14.88 17.62 -2.21
CA PRO A 221 -16.07 18.41 -2.48
C PRO A 221 -16.11 19.72 -1.68
N MET A 222 -15.54 19.77 -0.47
CA MET A 222 -15.45 21.02 0.28
C MET A 222 -14.47 21.99 -0.35
N VAL A 223 -13.30 21.50 -0.82
CA VAL A 223 -12.32 22.33 -1.53
C VAL A 223 -12.91 22.87 -2.84
N GLU A 224 -13.63 22.04 -3.61
CA GLU A 224 -14.33 22.47 -4.83
C GLU A 224 -15.30 23.63 -4.59
N ASN A 225 -15.98 23.59 -3.45
CA ASN A 225 -16.96 24.61 -3.04
C ASN A 225 -16.33 25.79 -2.28
N GLY A 226 -15.00 25.88 -2.19
CA GLY A 226 -14.29 27.06 -1.67
C GLY A 226 -14.25 27.18 -0.15
N PHE A 227 -14.47 26.10 0.61
CA PHE A 227 -14.42 26.14 2.07
C PHE A 227 -12.97 26.23 2.60
N GLY A 228 -11.98 25.84 1.81
CA GLY A 228 -10.58 25.86 2.23
C GLY A 228 -9.68 25.15 1.24
N ILE A 229 -8.49 24.80 1.73
CA ILE A 229 -7.50 23.97 1.06
C ILE A 229 -7.29 22.67 1.84
N GLY A 230 -6.81 21.63 1.18
CA GLY A 230 -6.60 20.35 1.88
C GLY A 230 -5.70 19.40 1.12
N PHE A 231 -5.11 18.45 1.85
CA PHE A 231 -4.36 17.35 1.27
C PHE A 231 -5.28 16.18 0.97
N VAL A 232 -5.13 15.62 -0.22
CA VAL A 232 -5.85 14.41 -0.64
C VAL A 232 -4.92 13.46 -1.38
N PRO A 233 -5.22 12.15 -1.40
CA PRO A 233 -4.53 11.24 -2.30
C PRO A 233 -4.64 11.72 -3.76
N ALA A 234 -3.54 11.70 -4.52
CA ALA A 234 -3.52 12.22 -5.89
C ALA A 234 -4.58 11.54 -6.78
N GLY A 235 -4.85 10.25 -6.58
CA GLY A 235 -5.90 9.53 -7.31
C GLY A 235 -7.31 10.09 -7.08
N LEU A 236 -7.60 10.62 -5.90
CA LEU A 236 -8.91 11.20 -5.58
C LEU A 236 -9.16 12.52 -6.33
N SER A 237 -8.13 13.35 -6.48
CA SER A 237 -8.27 14.68 -7.09
C SER A 237 -8.13 14.68 -8.62
N HIS A 238 -7.71 13.58 -9.24
CA HIS A 238 -7.36 13.53 -10.66
C HIS A 238 -8.48 14.05 -11.59
N GLY A 239 -9.71 13.59 -11.40
CA GLY A 239 -10.86 14.05 -12.22
C GLY A 239 -11.15 15.54 -12.04
N ALA A 240 -11.19 16.01 -10.79
CA ALA A 240 -11.47 17.40 -10.47
C ALA A 240 -10.37 18.35 -10.96
N LEU A 241 -9.11 17.91 -11.00
CA LEU A 241 -8.00 18.65 -11.61
C LEU A 241 -8.16 18.77 -13.12
N GLN A 242 -8.54 17.68 -13.82
CA GLN A 242 -8.80 17.71 -15.27
C GLN A 242 -9.97 18.60 -15.64
N GLU A 243 -11.03 18.59 -14.82
CA GLU A 243 -12.21 19.43 -15.01
C GLU A 243 -11.99 20.90 -14.58
N GLY A 244 -10.85 21.23 -13.98
CA GLY A 244 -10.54 22.58 -13.49
C GLY A 244 -11.36 23.03 -12.27
N LYS A 245 -12.01 22.09 -11.58
CA LYS A 245 -12.77 22.34 -10.33
C LYS A 245 -11.86 22.66 -9.16
N VAL A 246 -10.68 22.08 -9.16
CA VAL A 246 -9.59 22.37 -8.22
C VAL A 246 -8.30 22.54 -8.98
N TRP A 247 -7.28 23.05 -8.32
CA TRP A 247 -5.93 23.13 -8.84
C TRP A 247 -4.92 22.68 -7.80
N GLU A 248 -3.82 22.10 -8.27
CA GLU A 248 -2.76 21.59 -7.43
C GLU A 248 -1.84 22.72 -6.97
N MET A 249 -1.46 22.68 -5.71
CA MET A 249 -0.44 23.54 -5.11
C MET A 249 0.72 22.69 -4.60
N ALA A 250 1.93 23.22 -4.73
CA ALA A 250 3.11 22.64 -4.10
C ALA A 250 3.52 23.44 -2.86
N VAL A 251 4.03 22.76 -1.84
CA VAL A 251 4.72 23.39 -0.72
C VAL A 251 6.22 23.17 -0.86
N ARG A 252 7.02 24.16 -0.45
CA ARG A 252 8.49 24.09 -0.55
C ARG A 252 9.09 23.13 0.46
N GLU A 253 8.45 23.00 1.60
CA GLU A 253 8.85 22.09 2.67
C GLU A 253 8.61 20.65 2.24
N ARG A 254 9.66 19.83 2.32
CA ARG A 254 9.58 18.43 1.91
C ARG A 254 8.70 17.64 2.85
N MET A 255 7.60 17.12 2.33
CA MET A 255 6.73 16.20 3.05
C MET A 255 7.41 14.83 3.21
N PRO A 256 7.33 14.20 4.38
CA PRO A 256 7.78 12.81 4.54
C PRO A 256 6.98 11.87 3.64
N ARG A 257 7.64 10.80 3.19
CA ARG A 257 6.96 9.81 2.35
C ARG A 257 5.93 9.01 3.14
N ARG A 258 4.77 8.83 2.56
CA ARG A 258 3.73 7.93 3.04
C ARG A 258 3.60 6.72 2.11
N GLY A 259 2.97 5.66 2.58
CA GLY A 259 2.78 4.47 1.78
C GLY A 259 1.50 3.72 2.13
N ILE A 260 1.26 2.66 1.40
CA ILE A 260 0.19 1.70 1.65
C ILE A 260 0.81 0.45 2.24
N SER A 261 0.19 -0.08 3.26
CA SER A 261 0.61 -1.31 3.95
C SER A 261 -0.53 -2.32 4.05
N LEU A 262 -0.16 -3.58 3.92
CA LEU A 262 -1.02 -4.73 4.19
C LEU A 262 -0.84 -5.12 5.66
N LEU A 263 -1.94 -5.20 6.41
CA LEU A 263 -1.97 -5.68 7.78
C LEU A 263 -2.52 -7.11 7.82
N LEU A 264 -1.84 -7.95 8.58
CA LEU A 264 -2.20 -9.35 8.79
C LEU A 264 -2.10 -9.71 10.27
N HIS A 265 -2.87 -10.70 10.72
CA HIS A 265 -2.71 -11.32 12.03
C HIS A 265 -1.73 -12.49 11.89
N ALA A 266 -0.58 -12.43 12.58
CA ALA A 266 0.51 -13.39 12.41
C ALA A 266 0.12 -14.84 12.75
N ASP A 267 -0.76 -15.02 13.75
CA ASP A 267 -1.11 -16.35 14.27
C ASP A 267 -2.40 -16.93 13.68
N LYS A 268 -3.07 -16.20 12.76
CA LYS A 268 -4.30 -16.69 12.11
C LYS A 268 -4.02 -17.22 10.72
N GLU A 269 -4.51 -18.40 10.45
CA GLU A 269 -4.51 -18.93 9.09
C GLU A 269 -5.53 -18.19 8.22
N LEU A 270 -5.06 -17.72 7.09
CA LEU A 270 -5.92 -17.11 6.08
C LEU A 270 -6.67 -18.22 5.31
N SER A 271 -7.92 -17.96 4.96
CA SER A 271 -8.60 -18.80 3.99
C SER A 271 -7.82 -18.79 2.66
N PRO A 272 -7.95 -19.86 1.86
CA PRO A 272 -7.27 -19.90 0.58
C PRO A 272 -7.52 -18.66 -0.28
N ALA A 273 -8.75 -18.12 -0.34
CA ALA A 273 -9.08 -16.93 -1.09
C ALA A 273 -8.40 -15.66 -0.52
N ALA A 274 -8.38 -15.51 0.81
CA ALA A 274 -7.68 -14.42 1.46
C ALA A 274 -6.17 -14.50 1.25
N LEU A 275 -5.59 -15.71 1.26
CA LEU A 275 -4.18 -15.93 0.96
C LEU A 275 -3.85 -15.60 -0.50
N ALA A 276 -4.72 -15.97 -1.45
CA ALA A 276 -4.56 -15.60 -2.86
C ALA A 276 -4.58 -14.08 -3.05
N LEU A 277 -5.53 -13.38 -2.39
CA LEU A 277 -5.56 -11.92 -2.42
C LEU A 277 -4.31 -11.31 -1.79
N CYS A 278 -3.86 -11.83 -0.64
CA CYS A 278 -2.63 -11.38 0.02
C CYS A 278 -1.43 -11.44 -0.95
N ARG A 279 -1.23 -12.57 -1.62
CA ARG A 279 -0.16 -12.74 -2.63
C ARG A 279 -0.33 -11.80 -3.82
N HIS A 280 -1.57 -11.63 -4.30
CA HIS A 280 -1.87 -10.74 -5.43
C HIS A 280 -1.55 -9.27 -5.11
N LEU A 281 -1.88 -8.81 -3.90
CA LEU A 281 -1.56 -7.45 -3.45
C LEU A 281 -0.06 -7.20 -3.28
N GLN A 282 0.70 -8.24 -2.90
CA GLN A 282 2.15 -8.17 -2.73
C GLN A 282 2.94 -8.31 -4.04
N LYS A 283 2.31 -8.81 -5.12
CA LYS A 283 2.95 -8.84 -6.45
C LYS A 283 3.21 -7.40 -6.90
N GLN A 284 4.49 -7.02 -7.03
CA GLN A 284 4.86 -5.76 -7.66
C GLN A 284 4.61 -5.89 -9.16
N GLU A 285 3.94 -4.91 -9.75
CA GLU A 285 3.85 -4.83 -11.19
C GLU A 285 5.22 -4.41 -11.71
N GLY A 286 5.84 -5.27 -12.53
CA GLY A 286 7.04 -4.89 -13.26
C GLY A 286 6.72 -3.64 -14.09
N VAL A 287 7.51 -2.59 -13.86
CA VAL A 287 7.54 -1.38 -14.69
C VAL A 287 8.15 -1.72 -16.03
#